data_805ba08a1752643f93a0d9d27ef2ab93
#
_entry.id   805ba08a1752643f93a0d9d27ef2ab93
#
_cell.length_a   1.000
_cell.length_b   1.000
_cell.length_c   1.000
_cell.angle_alpha   90.00
_cell.angle_beta   90.00
_cell.angle_gamma   90.00
#
_symmetry.space_group_name_H-M   'P 1'
#
loop_
_entity.id
_entity.type
_entity.pdbx_description
1 polymer ?
#
loop_
_entity_poly.entity_id
_entity_poly.type
_entity_poly.pdbx_seq_one_letter_code
_entity_poly.pdbx_strand_id
1 'polypeptide(L)'
;VLWPFSFLGAALLWCFRLVQRISPQRPGTDTRGLTRYAQDPKACALRWIHELELETNGSVLPDAASFQRVSLPPFVTMSYSEALRQSKNDIRILMIVLTSRVHNEHDFFRKHVLTDPHLVRMLHSPDLLVWGGDISDREAYRVSALLEATTFPFVAFIALQPRRSRSRGCIVPHPTVLSRLEGSPQTILSASSICAHISDVLIPRTSAYLHELRSERRLREMDRELREEQNLAFEHACLRDQERVIRKRAENERKI
;
A
#
# COMPACT_ATOMS: atom_id res chain seq x y z
N VAL A 1 -43.79 -30.65 -4.35
CA VAL A 1 -43.26 -30.80 -2.99
C VAL A 1 -41.73 -30.51 -3.02
N LEU A 2 -41.34 -29.25 -3.07
CA LEU A 2 -39.94 -28.82 -2.96
C LEU A 2 -39.91 -27.40 -2.40
N TRP A 3 -40.26 -27.24 -1.11
CA TRP A 3 -40.23 -25.92 -0.50
C TRP A 3 -39.85 -25.93 0.98
N PRO A 4 -38.57 -26.27 1.31
CA PRO A 4 -38.02 -25.69 2.52
C PRO A 4 -36.57 -25.13 2.41
N PHE A 5 -35.88 -25.20 1.27
CA PHE A 5 -34.48 -24.78 1.20
C PHE A 5 -34.24 -23.29 0.92
N SER A 6 -35.24 -22.53 0.48
CA SER A 6 -35.09 -21.10 0.20
C SER A 6 -35.14 -20.23 1.48
N PHE A 7 -35.72 -20.67 2.56
CA PHE A 7 -35.80 -19.93 3.82
C PHE A 7 -34.50 -19.97 4.64
N LEU A 8 -33.74 -21.07 4.57
CA LEU A 8 -32.46 -21.21 5.27
C LEU A 8 -31.37 -20.28 4.67
N GLY A 9 -31.35 -20.12 3.36
CA GLY A 9 -30.42 -19.20 2.71
C GLY A 9 -30.71 -17.72 3.01
N ALA A 10 -32.00 -17.35 3.09
CA ALA A 10 -32.38 -15.98 3.43
C ALA A 10 -32.12 -15.66 4.90
N ALA A 11 -32.30 -16.61 5.81
CA ALA A 11 -32.03 -16.45 7.24
C ALA A 11 -30.52 -16.29 7.51
N LEU A 12 -29.65 -17.06 6.84
CA LEU A 12 -28.19 -16.92 6.95
C LEU A 12 -27.69 -15.59 6.39
N LEU A 13 -28.23 -15.11 5.28
CA LEU A 13 -27.90 -13.79 4.73
C LEU A 13 -28.43 -12.66 5.62
N TRP A 14 -29.55 -12.85 6.29
CA TRP A 14 -30.09 -11.87 7.22
C TRP A 14 -29.29 -11.81 8.52
N CYS A 15 -28.88 -12.95 9.07
CA CYS A 15 -27.96 -13.03 10.21
C CYS A 15 -26.61 -12.42 9.88
N PHE A 16 -26.06 -12.65 8.68
CA PHE A 16 -24.80 -12.06 8.26
C PHE A 16 -24.88 -10.53 8.10
N ARG A 17 -26.01 -10.01 7.62
CA ARG A 17 -26.27 -8.56 7.58
C ARG A 17 -26.54 -7.97 8.96
N LEU A 18 -27.14 -8.71 9.89
CA LEU A 18 -27.37 -8.27 11.26
C LEU A 18 -26.05 -8.16 12.03
N VAL A 19 -25.13 -9.12 11.86
CA VAL A 19 -23.79 -9.09 12.46
C VAL A 19 -22.98 -7.91 11.94
N GLN A 20 -23.12 -7.53 10.66
CA GLN A 20 -22.48 -6.33 10.13
C GLN A 20 -23.11 -5.01 10.60
N ARG A 21 -24.36 -5.04 11.05
CA ARG A 21 -25.07 -3.85 11.56
C ARG A 21 -24.94 -3.64 13.06
N ILE A 22 -24.52 -4.68 13.80
CA ILE A 22 -24.25 -4.62 15.25
C ILE A 22 -22.76 -4.46 15.49
N SER A 23 -22.15 -3.48 14.87
CA SER A 23 -20.90 -2.89 15.34
C SER A 23 -21.18 -1.46 15.78
N PRO A 24 -21.79 -1.24 16.96
CA PRO A 24 -21.86 0.10 17.51
C PRO A 24 -20.43 0.48 17.90
N GLN A 25 -19.92 1.53 17.30
CA GLN A 25 -18.86 2.33 17.91
C GLN A 25 -19.41 2.83 19.25
N ARG A 26 -19.17 2.07 20.32
CA ARG A 26 -19.31 2.59 21.68
C ARG A 26 -17.97 3.16 22.10
N PRO A 27 -17.90 4.45 22.41
CA PRO A 27 -16.79 5.00 23.15
C PRO A 27 -16.94 4.55 24.61
N GLY A 28 -15.90 3.92 25.14
CA GLY A 28 -15.67 3.78 26.57
C GLY A 28 -16.35 2.62 27.26
N THR A 29 -15.61 1.54 27.46
CA THR A 29 -15.59 0.83 28.74
C THR A 29 -14.17 0.31 28.97
N ASP A 30 -13.61 0.74 30.10
CA ASP A 30 -12.32 0.37 30.65
C ASP A 30 -12.18 -1.14 30.78
N THR A 31 -11.32 -1.73 29.94
CA THR A 31 -10.62 -2.95 30.30
C THR A 31 -9.18 -2.55 30.61
N ARG A 32 -8.94 -2.36 31.90
CA ARG A 32 -7.61 -2.11 32.46
C ARG A 32 -6.66 -3.23 32.03
N GLY A 33 -5.80 -2.93 31.07
CA GLY A 33 -4.74 -3.84 30.61
C GLY A 33 -4.34 -3.69 29.14
N LEU A 34 -5.21 -3.20 28.27
CA LEU A 34 -4.96 -3.05 26.83
C LEU A 34 -5.25 -1.66 26.28
N THR A 35 -5.38 -0.66 27.15
CA THR A 35 -5.43 0.75 26.77
C THR A 35 -4.01 1.29 26.57
N ARG A 36 -3.27 0.71 25.66
CA ARG A 36 -2.20 1.46 25.02
C ARG A 36 -2.80 2.27 23.91
N TYR A 37 -3.19 3.50 24.28
CA TYR A 37 -3.37 4.68 23.45
C TYR A 37 -4.10 4.46 22.12
N ALA A 38 -4.90 5.44 21.74
CA ALA A 38 -5.21 5.72 20.35
C ALA A 38 -3.86 6.04 19.67
N GLN A 39 -3.07 5.01 19.37
CA GLN A 39 -1.74 5.16 18.83
C GLN A 39 -1.91 5.66 17.41
N ASP A 40 -1.31 6.81 17.14
CA ASP A 40 -1.16 7.29 15.78
C ASP A 40 -0.52 6.15 14.95
N PRO A 41 -1.16 5.67 13.87
CA PRO A 41 -0.63 4.60 13.04
C PRO A 41 0.78 4.87 12.54
N LYS A 42 1.12 6.13 12.27
CA LYS A 42 2.46 6.54 11.85
C LYS A 42 3.49 6.35 12.96
N ALA A 43 3.13 6.69 14.19
CA ALA A 43 4.00 6.48 15.33
C ALA A 43 4.25 4.98 15.59
N CYS A 44 3.26 4.12 15.34
CA CYS A 44 3.42 2.66 15.42
C CYS A 44 4.39 2.13 14.36
N ALA A 45 4.23 2.56 13.10
CA ALA A 45 5.11 2.16 12.02
C ALA A 45 6.55 2.62 12.26
N LEU A 46 6.75 3.87 12.68
CA LEU A 46 8.07 4.41 13.04
C LEU A 46 8.72 3.60 14.17
N ARG A 47 7.96 3.31 15.23
CA ARG A 47 8.47 2.52 16.36
C ARG A 47 8.88 1.12 15.91
N TRP A 48 8.06 0.44 15.11
CA TRP A 48 8.36 -0.89 14.61
C TRP A 48 9.63 -0.91 13.75
N ILE A 49 9.82 0.07 12.88
CA ILE A 49 11.04 0.23 12.07
C ILE A 49 12.25 0.50 12.96
N HIS A 50 12.12 1.41 13.92
CA HIS A 50 13.22 1.74 14.84
C HIS A 50 13.62 0.53 15.72
N GLU A 51 12.66 -0.25 16.21
CA GLU A 51 12.94 -1.50 16.91
C GLU A 51 13.67 -2.50 16.01
N LEU A 52 13.26 -2.62 14.73
CA LEU A 52 13.95 -3.46 13.77
C LEU A 52 15.40 -3.01 13.54
N GLU A 53 15.64 -1.71 13.44
CA GLU A 53 16.98 -1.12 13.32
C GLU A 53 17.84 -1.39 14.54
N LEU A 54 17.29 -1.26 15.73
CA LEU A 54 18.02 -1.55 16.99
C LEU A 54 18.38 -3.02 17.12
N GLU A 55 17.46 -3.92 16.78
CA GLU A 55 17.70 -5.36 16.86
C GLU A 55 18.76 -5.85 15.84
N THR A 56 18.78 -5.25 14.66
CA THR A 56 19.72 -5.61 13.60
C THR A 56 21.10 -4.99 13.79
N ASN A 57 21.18 -3.73 14.24
CA ASN A 57 22.45 -3.04 14.47
C ASN A 57 23.07 -3.37 15.85
N GLY A 58 22.26 -3.72 16.83
CA GLY A 58 22.73 -4.10 18.17
C GLY A 58 23.44 -5.46 18.24
N SER A 59 23.37 -6.27 17.20
CA SER A 59 24.05 -7.57 17.11
C SER A 59 25.48 -7.50 16.60
N VAL A 60 25.97 -6.31 16.21
CA VAL A 60 27.35 -6.12 15.73
C VAL A 60 28.25 -5.88 16.92
N LEU A 61 29.07 -6.88 17.26
CA LEU A 61 30.17 -6.75 18.22
C LEU A 61 31.11 -5.60 17.81
N PRO A 62 31.63 -4.78 18.75
CA PRO A 62 32.39 -3.57 18.47
C PRO A 62 33.79 -3.79 17.84
N ASP A 63 34.19 -5.02 17.54
CA ASP A 63 35.54 -5.38 17.12
C ASP A 63 35.77 -5.56 15.61
N ALA A 64 34.80 -5.28 14.76
CA ALA A 64 35.00 -5.37 13.32
C ALA A 64 35.15 -3.98 12.70
N ALA A 65 36.33 -3.64 12.19
CA ALA A 65 36.72 -2.41 11.52
C ALA A 65 35.97 -2.12 10.17
N SER A 66 34.84 -2.76 9.95
CA SER A 66 33.93 -2.49 8.84
C SER A 66 32.51 -2.29 9.37
N PHE A 67 32.16 -1.03 9.64
CA PHE A 67 30.78 -0.60 9.87
C PHE A 67 29.94 -0.83 8.60
N GLN A 68 29.66 -2.07 8.26
CA GLN A 68 28.62 -2.38 7.30
C GLN A 68 27.28 -2.25 8.05
N ARG A 69 26.66 -1.07 7.96
CA ARG A 69 25.29 -0.90 8.40
C ARG A 69 24.45 -1.94 7.67
N VAL A 70 23.75 -2.77 8.44
CA VAL A 70 22.83 -3.74 7.87
C VAL A 70 21.76 -2.94 7.12
N SER A 71 21.67 -3.14 5.82
CA SER A 71 20.67 -2.48 5.00
C SER A 71 19.31 -3.13 5.27
N LEU A 72 18.32 -2.32 5.58
CA LEU A 72 16.94 -2.76 5.78
C LEU A 72 16.09 -2.48 4.55
N PRO A 73 14.99 -3.21 4.34
CA PRO A 73 14.00 -2.88 3.34
C PRO A 73 13.43 -1.46 3.53
N PRO A 74 13.03 -0.77 2.44
CA PRO A 74 12.49 0.57 2.50
C PRO A 74 11.03 0.56 3.03
N PHE A 75 10.88 0.28 4.32
CA PHE A 75 9.57 0.30 4.97
C PHE A 75 8.99 1.71 5.01
N VAL A 76 7.70 1.82 4.66
CA VAL A 76 7.00 3.11 4.71
C VAL A 76 6.49 3.42 6.12
N THR A 77 6.67 4.68 6.54
CA THR A 77 6.30 5.19 7.87
C THR A 77 4.90 5.80 7.89
N MET A 78 3.93 5.09 7.34
CA MET A 78 2.55 5.56 7.22
C MET A 78 1.55 4.50 7.66
N SER A 79 0.28 4.87 7.79
CA SER A 79 -0.78 3.91 8.06
C SER A 79 -0.96 2.93 6.90
N TYR A 80 -1.49 1.74 7.19
CA TYR A 80 -1.82 0.76 6.14
C TYR A 80 -2.76 1.34 5.07
N SER A 81 -3.75 2.11 5.49
CA SER A 81 -4.70 2.74 4.57
C SER A 81 -4.03 3.76 3.64
N GLU A 82 -3.06 4.52 4.15
CA GLU A 82 -2.25 5.44 3.35
C GLU A 82 -1.31 4.68 2.42
N ALA A 83 -0.63 3.63 2.90
CA ALA A 83 0.24 2.77 2.09
C ALA A 83 -0.53 2.11 0.94
N LEU A 84 -1.73 1.59 1.22
CA LEU A 84 -2.61 1.04 0.19
C LEU A 84 -3.07 2.09 -0.83
N ARG A 85 -3.39 3.31 -0.37
CA ARG A 85 -3.74 4.42 -1.26
C ARG A 85 -2.55 4.85 -2.11
N GLN A 86 -1.38 4.94 -1.52
CA GLN A 86 -0.16 5.28 -2.24
C GLN A 86 0.19 4.20 -3.28
N SER A 87 0.13 2.92 -2.93
CA SER A 87 0.40 1.85 -3.89
C SER A 87 -0.55 1.88 -5.10
N LYS A 88 -1.83 2.26 -4.88
CA LYS A 88 -2.80 2.48 -5.97
C LYS A 88 -2.43 3.68 -6.83
N ASN A 89 -2.07 4.80 -6.19
CA ASN A 89 -1.73 6.03 -6.89
C ASN A 89 -0.45 5.87 -7.71
N ASP A 90 0.55 5.21 -7.16
CA ASP A 90 1.85 5.01 -7.81
C ASP A 90 1.86 3.78 -8.73
N ILE A 91 0.74 3.03 -8.76
CA ILE A 91 0.60 1.78 -9.53
C ILE A 91 1.76 0.82 -9.19
N ARG A 92 1.92 0.53 -7.88
CA ARG A 92 2.98 -0.31 -7.32
C ARG A 92 2.38 -1.53 -6.63
N ILE A 93 3.18 -2.58 -6.47
CA ILE A 93 2.82 -3.75 -5.66
C ILE A 93 3.09 -3.40 -4.20
N LEU A 94 2.10 -3.59 -3.33
CA LEU A 94 2.26 -3.42 -1.88
C LEU A 94 2.59 -4.77 -1.25
N MET A 95 3.78 -4.87 -0.65
CA MET A 95 4.17 -5.97 0.21
C MET A 95 3.84 -5.61 1.66
N ILE A 96 3.16 -6.50 2.35
CA ILE A 96 2.77 -6.36 3.75
C ILE A 96 3.53 -7.41 4.56
N VAL A 97 4.20 -6.97 5.60
CA VAL A 97 4.93 -7.82 6.53
C VAL A 97 4.31 -7.70 7.92
N LEU A 98 3.80 -8.79 8.45
CA LEU A 98 3.26 -8.84 9.80
C LEU A 98 4.09 -9.78 10.67
N THR A 99 4.47 -9.27 11.83
CA THR A 99 5.26 -10.02 12.82
C THR A 99 4.51 -10.15 14.14
N SER A 100 4.89 -11.12 14.95
CA SER A 100 4.38 -11.32 16.31
C SER A 100 5.53 -11.58 17.25
N ARG A 101 5.71 -10.72 18.24
CA ARG A 101 6.78 -10.86 19.25
C ARG A 101 6.66 -12.12 20.10
N VAL A 102 5.46 -12.69 20.20
CA VAL A 102 5.21 -13.91 20.97
C VAL A 102 5.62 -15.17 20.22
N HIS A 103 5.81 -15.07 18.89
CA HIS A 103 6.14 -16.22 18.06
C HIS A 103 7.64 -16.54 18.09
N ASN A 104 7.99 -17.82 18.26
CA ASN A 104 9.38 -18.26 18.39
C ASN A 104 10.29 -17.91 17.20
N GLU A 105 9.74 -17.79 16.01
CA GLU A 105 10.48 -17.49 14.78
C GLU A 105 10.61 -16.00 14.48
N HIS A 106 10.07 -15.13 15.34
CA HIS A 106 10.09 -13.68 15.18
C HIS A 106 11.50 -13.12 14.98
N ASP A 107 12.39 -13.46 15.92
CA ASP A 107 13.77 -12.96 15.93
C ASP A 107 14.56 -13.44 14.72
N PHE A 108 14.38 -14.72 14.35
CA PHE A 108 15.04 -15.28 13.17
C PHE A 108 14.60 -14.57 11.89
N PHE A 109 13.29 -14.34 11.71
CA PHE A 109 12.76 -13.67 10.55
C PHE A 109 13.28 -12.23 10.42
N ARG A 110 13.28 -11.48 11.51
CA ARG A 110 13.76 -10.08 11.53
C ARG A 110 15.25 -9.96 11.27
N LYS A 111 16.06 -10.83 11.91
CA LYS A 111 17.53 -10.75 11.87
C LYS A 111 18.15 -11.40 10.63
N HIS A 112 17.51 -12.40 10.04
CA HIS A 112 18.12 -13.20 8.97
C HIS A 112 17.38 -13.07 7.64
N VAL A 113 16.03 -12.91 7.65
CA VAL A 113 15.27 -12.81 6.41
C VAL A 113 15.16 -11.37 5.94
N LEU A 114 14.70 -10.46 6.82
CA LEU A 114 14.52 -9.05 6.45
C LEU A 114 15.84 -8.30 6.20
N THR A 115 16.96 -8.81 6.70
CA THR A 115 18.29 -8.22 6.50
C THR A 115 19.07 -8.84 5.37
N ASP A 116 18.51 -9.84 4.69
CA ASP A 116 19.19 -10.48 3.56
C ASP A 116 19.47 -9.47 2.43
N PRO A 117 20.73 -9.33 1.98
CA PRO A 117 21.10 -8.30 0.99
C PRO A 117 20.40 -8.46 -0.36
N HIS A 118 20.08 -9.70 -0.75
CA HIS A 118 19.39 -9.96 -2.00
C HIS A 118 17.94 -9.52 -1.93
N LEU A 119 17.24 -9.88 -0.84
CA LEU A 119 15.88 -9.46 -0.58
C LEU A 119 15.79 -7.93 -0.45
N VAL A 120 16.67 -7.32 0.32
CA VAL A 120 16.69 -5.86 0.50
C VAL A 120 16.86 -5.14 -0.84
N ARG A 121 17.80 -5.59 -1.68
CA ARG A 121 18.01 -5.03 -3.02
C ARG A 121 16.78 -5.15 -3.90
N MET A 122 16.10 -6.29 -3.86
CA MET A 122 14.86 -6.50 -4.60
C MET A 122 13.73 -5.59 -4.12
N LEU A 123 13.61 -5.40 -2.81
CA LEU A 123 12.59 -4.55 -2.21
C LEU A 123 12.82 -3.04 -2.44
N HIS A 124 14.04 -2.62 -2.79
CA HIS A 124 14.33 -1.26 -3.26
C HIS A 124 13.86 -0.99 -4.70
N SER A 125 13.31 -1.99 -5.39
CA SER A 125 12.72 -1.79 -6.71
C SER A 125 11.61 -0.72 -6.67
N PRO A 126 11.55 0.18 -7.67
CA PRO A 126 10.51 1.19 -7.76
C PRO A 126 9.11 0.60 -7.90
N ASP A 127 9.00 -0.67 -8.26
CA ASP A 127 7.71 -1.35 -8.45
C ASP A 127 7.10 -1.88 -7.15
N LEU A 128 7.87 -1.90 -6.08
CA LEU A 128 7.46 -2.40 -4.77
C LEU A 128 7.30 -1.27 -3.76
N LEU A 129 6.32 -1.41 -2.89
CA LEU A 129 6.14 -0.60 -1.69
C LEU A 129 6.04 -1.57 -0.51
N VAL A 130 6.77 -1.34 0.57
CA VAL A 130 6.83 -2.27 1.70
C VAL A 130 6.25 -1.63 2.94
N TRP A 131 5.25 -2.27 3.53
CA TRP A 131 4.65 -1.87 4.80
C TRP A 131 4.83 -2.98 5.83
N GLY A 132 5.18 -2.63 7.07
CA GLY A 132 5.37 -3.59 8.14
C GLY A 132 4.73 -3.17 9.45
N GLY A 133 4.38 -4.17 10.27
CA GLY A 133 3.82 -3.94 11.59
C GLY A 133 3.83 -5.18 12.47
N ASP A 134 3.74 -4.97 13.78
CA ASP A 134 3.58 -6.03 14.78
C ASP A 134 2.11 -6.16 15.17
N ILE A 135 1.62 -7.38 15.31
CA ILE A 135 0.20 -7.64 15.67
C ILE A 135 -0.19 -7.15 17.05
N SER A 136 0.77 -6.80 17.91
CA SER A 136 0.47 -6.10 19.17
C SER A 136 -0.07 -4.69 18.96
N ASP A 137 0.14 -4.11 17.78
CA ASP A 137 -0.41 -2.83 17.39
C ASP A 137 -1.81 -3.00 16.78
N ARG A 138 -2.72 -2.10 17.15
CA ARG A 138 -4.13 -2.16 16.76
C ARG A 138 -4.34 -2.18 15.24
N GLU A 139 -3.54 -1.41 14.50
CA GLU A 139 -3.65 -1.35 13.03
C GLU A 139 -3.18 -2.67 12.40
N ALA A 140 -1.98 -3.14 12.77
CA ALA A 140 -1.45 -4.40 12.26
C ALA A 140 -2.34 -5.59 12.60
N TYR A 141 -2.96 -5.61 13.79
CA TYR A 141 -3.95 -6.61 14.15
C TYR A 141 -5.19 -6.57 13.24
N ARG A 142 -5.71 -5.37 12.92
CA ARG A 142 -6.82 -5.25 11.98
C ARG A 142 -6.45 -5.70 10.57
N VAL A 143 -5.22 -5.40 10.13
CA VAL A 143 -4.71 -5.84 8.85
C VAL A 143 -4.55 -7.36 8.81
N SER A 144 -4.07 -7.99 9.90
CA SER A 144 -3.96 -9.44 9.98
C SER A 144 -5.34 -10.13 9.85
N ALA A 145 -6.35 -9.59 10.51
CA ALA A 145 -7.73 -10.08 10.41
C ALA A 145 -8.31 -9.86 8.99
N LEU A 146 -8.03 -8.71 8.36
CA LEU A 146 -8.47 -8.41 6.99
C LEU A 146 -7.82 -9.34 5.96
N LEU A 147 -6.55 -9.68 6.16
CA LEU A 147 -5.79 -10.57 5.28
C LEU A 147 -5.95 -12.04 5.64
N GLU A 148 -6.74 -12.36 6.69
CA GLU A 148 -6.94 -13.73 7.18
C GLU A 148 -5.62 -14.43 7.52
N ALA A 149 -4.66 -13.70 8.12
CA ALA A 149 -3.39 -14.27 8.54
C ALA A 149 -3.59 -15.29 9.66
N THR A 150 -3.07 -16.51 9.48
CA THR A 150 -3.24 -17.61 10.43
C THR A 150 -1.99 -17.86 11.25
N THR A 151 -0.81 -17.64 10.67
CA THR A 151 0.49 -17.86 11.33
C THR A 151 1.40 -16.64 11.12
N PHE A 152 2.41 -16.51 12.00
CA PHE A 152 3.39 -15.42 11.94
C PHE A 152 4.82 -16.00 11.99
N PRO A 153 5.77 -15.37 11.29
CA PRO A 153 5.62 -14.19 10.44
C PRO A 153 4.72 -14.44 9.22
N PHE A 154 4.12 -13.36 8.71
CA PHE A 154 3.19 -13.38 7.59
C PHE A 154 3.58 -12.35 6.55
N VAL A 155 3.54 -12.72 5.29
CA VAL A 155 3.81 -11.83 4.16
C VAL A 155 2.68 -11.91 3.15
N ALA A 156 2.16 -10.76 2.73
CA ALA A 156 1.15 -10.70 1.67
C ALA A 156 1.51 -9.68 0.60
N PHE A 157 1.03 -9.91 -0.60
CA PHE A 157 1.22 -9.01 -1.73
C PHE A 157 -0.11 -8.57 -2.28
N ILE A 158 -0.28 -7.25 -2.42
CA ILE A 158 -1.46 -6.61 -2.98
C ILE A 158 -1.05 -5.83 -4.22
N ALA A 159 -1.77 -5.99 -5.32
CA ALA A 159 -1.61 -5.15 -6.49
C ALA A 159 -2.94 -4.85 -7.16
N LEU A 160 -2.92 -3.88 -8.07
CA LEU A 160 -4.07 -3.57 -8.90
C LEU A 160 -4.30 -4.70 -9.91
N GLN A 161 -5.56 -5.16 -9.97
CA GLN A 161 -6.03 -6.15 -10.93
C GLN A 161 -7.27 -5.65 -11.66
N PRO A 162 -7.48 -6.04 -12.93
CA PRO A 162 -8.67 -5.68 -13.68
C PRO A 162 -9.89 -6.37 -13.07
N ARG A 163 -10.86 -5.60 -12.60
CA ARG A 163 -12.14 -6.11 -12.10
C ARG A 163 -13.30 -5.53 -12.90
N ARG A 164 -14.17 -6.40 -13.39
CA ARG A 164 -15.39 -5.95 -14.07
C ARG A 164 -16.37 -5.36 -13.08
N SER A 165 -16.71 -4.08 -13.25
CA SER A 165 -17.74 -3.43 -12.44
C SER A 165 -19.12 -3.96 -12.79
N ARG A 166 -19.87 -4.43 -11.79
CA ARG A 166 -21.24 -4.94 -11.99
C ARG A 166 -22.22 -3.86 -12.45
N SER A 167 -22.00 -2.60 -12.05
CA SER A 167 -22.93 -1.50 -12.33
C SER A 167 -22.70 -0.81 -13.67
N ARG A 168 -21.45 -0.81 -14.17
CA ARG A 168 -21.08 -0.05 -15.38
C ARG A 168 -20.54 -0.91 -16.53
N GLY A 169 -20.35 -2.21 -16.33
CA GLY A 169 -19.77 -3.11 -17.31
C GLY A 169 -18.32 -2.83 -17.72
N CYS A 170 -17.72 -1.74 -17.19
CA CYS A 170 -16.34 -1.37 -17.47
C CYS A 170 -15.36 -2.09 -16.56
N ILE A 171 -14.13 -2.25 -17.04
CA ILE A 171 -13.02 -2.78 -16.27
C ILE A 171 -12.44 -1.65 -15.43
N VAL A 172 -12.37 -1.85 -14.10
CA VAL A 172 -11.82 -0.87 -13.16
C VAL A 172 -10.65 -1.51 -12.41
N PRO A 173 -9.50 -0.80 -12.27
CA PRO A 173 -8.40 -1.27 -11.46
C PRO A 173 -8.82 -1.37 -10.00
N HIS A 174 -8.70 -2.57 -9.43
CA HIS A 174 -9.08 -2.84 -8.04
C HIS A 174 -7.89 -3.49 -7.30
N PRO A 175 -7.55 -3.03 -6.07
CA PRO A 175 -6.53 -3.69 -5.27
C PRO A 175 -7.02 -5.07 -4.85
N THR A 176 -6.20 -6.07 -5.13
CA THR A 176 -6.50 -7.47 -4.85
C THR A 176 -5.29 -8.12 -4.20
N VAL A 177 -5.52 -8.97 -3.21
CA VAL A 177 -4.48 -9.82 -2.63
C VAL A 177 -4.10 -10.86 -3.68
N LEU A 178 -2.85 -10.84 -4.09
CA LEU A 178 -2.31 -11.74 -5.11
C LEU A 178 -1.84 -13.05 -4.51
N SER A 179 -1.15 -12.95 -3.40
CA SER A 179 -0.60 -14.10 -2.67
C SER A 179 -0.43 -13.78 -1.19
N ARG A 180 -0.44 -14.85 -0.41
CA ARG A 180 -0.17 -14.86 1.02
C ARG A 180 0.89 -15.92 1.25
N LEU A 181 1.94 -15.60 1.98
CA LEU A 181 3.00 -16.50 2.36
C LEU A 181 2.98 -16.63 3.88
N GLU A 182 2.79 -17.84 4.34
CA GLU A 182 2.73 -18.21 5.76
C GLU A 182 3.61 -19.42 5.99
N GLY A 183 4.26 -19.51 7.13
CA GLY A 183 5.06 -20.67 7.51
C GLY A 183 6.42 -20.28 8.06
N SER A 184 7.31 -21.29 8.15
CA SER A 184 8.61 -21.09 8.76
C SER A 184 9.52 -20.19 7.90
N PRO A 185 10.26 -19.26 8.54
CA PRO A 185 11.28 -18.44 7.89
C PRO A 185 12.45 -19.24 7.31
N GLN A 186 12.62 -20.47 7.74
CA GLN A 186 13.67 -21.35 7.21
C GLN A 186 13.27 -22.05 5.91
N THR A 187 11.99 -22.07 5.58
CA THR A 187 11.47 -22.76 4.39
C THR A 187 10.68 -21.79 3.49
N ILE A 188 9.40 -21.64 3.75
CA ILE A 188 8.48 -20.88 2.89
C ILE A 188 8.76 -19.38 2.93
N LEU A 189 9.07 -18.84 4.11
CA LEU A 189 9.37 -17.41 4.30
C LEU A 189 10.88 -17.12 4.34
N SER A 190 11.72 -17.99 3.74
CA SER A 190 13.13 -17.67 3.58
C SER A 190 13.32 -16.52 2.58
N ALA A 191 14.40 -15.77 2.72
CA ALA A 191 14.71 -14.65 1.82
C ALA A 191 14.74 -15.09 0.35
N SER A 192 15.37 -16.23 0.06
CA SER A 192 15.42 -16.80 -1.29
C SER A 192 14.04 -17.18 -1.83
N SER A 193 13.17 -17.77 -1.00
CA SER A 193 11.82 -18.14 -1.40
C SER A 193 10.96 -16.91 -1.68
N ILE A 194 11.05 -15.88 -0.86
CA ILE A 194 10.34 -14.60 -1.08
C ILE A 194 10.83 -13.95 -2.39
N CYS A 195 12.15 -13.92 -2.62
CA CYS A 195 12.71 -13.38 -3.85
C CYS A 195 12.24 -14.16 -5.08
N ALA A 196 12.30 -15.48 -5.05
CA ALA A 196 11.80 -16.33 -6.13
C ALA A 196 10.31 -16.10 -6.37
N HIS A 197 9.50 -15.98 -5.31
CA HIS A 197 8.07 -15.70 -5.45
C HIS A 197 7.80 -14.34 -6.10
N ILE A 198 8.58 -13.31 -5.77
CA ILE A 198 8.46 -12.00 -6.40
C ILE A 198 8.83 -12.06 -7.88
N SER A 199 9.98 -12.68 -8.23
CA SER A 199 10.50 -12.71 -9.60
C SER A 199 9.71 -13.65 -10.51
N ASP A 200 9.32 -14.82 -10.03
CA ASP A 200 8.78 -15.90 -10.88
C ASP A 200 7.26 -15.89 -10.93
N VAL A 201 6.60 -15.36 -9.90
CA VAL A 201 5.15 -15.37 -9.78
C VAL A 201 4.53 -13.98 -9.88
N LEU A 202 5.00 -13.03 -9.05
CA LEU A 202 4.35 -11.73 -8.94
C LEU A 202 4.64 -10.83 -10.13
N ILE A 203 5.91 -10.67 -10.49
CA ILE A 203 6.30 -9.79 -11.60
C ILE A 203 5.67 -10.25 -12.91
N PRO A 204 5.78 -11.51 -13.34
CA PRO A 204 5.17 -11.94 -14.61
C PRO A 204 3.65 -11.79 -14.63
N ARG A 205 2.99 -12.01 -13.49
CA ARG A 205 1.53 -11.91 -13.36
C ARG A 205 1.00 -10.49 -13.41
N THR A 206 1.79 -9.51 -12.97
CA THR A 206 1.31 -8.13 -12.77
C THR A 206 1.91 -7.12 -13.71
N SER A 207 3.13 -7.36 -14.21
CA SER A 207 3.91 -6.36 -14.96
C SER A 207 3.19 -5.81 -16.18
N ALA A 208 2.56 -6.67 -16.99
CA ALA A 208 1.86 -6.24 -18.19
C ALA A 208 0.73 -5.25 -17.88
N TYR A 209 -0.12 -5.61 -16.93
CA TYR A 209 -1.26 -4.78 -16.55
C TYR A 209 -0.84 -3.48 -15.83
N LEU A 210 0.14 -3.54 -14.94
CA LEU A 210 0.65 -2.34 -14.27
C LEU A 210 1.35 -1.40 -15.25
N HIS A 211 2.06 -1.94 -16.24
CA HIS A 211 2.68 -1.15 -17.30
C HIS A 211 1.62 -0.44 -18.16
N GLU A 212 0.55 -1.14 -18.53
CA GLU A 212 -0.58 -0.57 -19.26
C GLU A 212 -1.21 0.59 -18.48
N LEU A 213 -1.52 0.40 -17.21
CA LEU A 213 -2.08 1.45 -16.35
C LEU A 213 -1.15 2.68 -16.23
N ARG A 214 0.17 2.44 -16.12
CA ARG A 214 1.15 3.53 -16.06
C ARG A 214 1.26 4.29 -17.37
N SER A 215 1.18 3.59 -18.50
CA SER A 215 1.22 4.23 -19.84
C SER A 215 -0.04 5.06 -20.08
N GLU A 216 -1.21 4.53 -19.74
CA GLU A 216 -2.48 5.24 -19.82
C GLU A 216 -2.51 6.51 -18.95
N ARG A 217 -1.98 6.41 -17.73
CA ARG A 217 -1.85 7.56 -16.83
C ARG A 217 -0.94 8.64 -17.43
N ARG A 218 0.23 8.24 -17.95
CA ARG A 218 1.16 9.19 -18.60
C ARG A 218 0.50 9.90 -19.78
N LEU A 219 -0.25 9.19 -20.62
CA LEU A 219 -0.99 9.80 -21.72
C LEU A 219 -2.01 10.84 -21.23
N ARG A 220 -2.76 10.52 -20.18
CA ARG A 220 -3.73 11.47 -19.58
C ARG A 220 -3.04 12.71 -18.98
N GLU A 221 -1.88 12.53 -18.37
CA GLU A 221 -1.07 13.63 -17.83
C GLU A 221 -0.56 14.54 -18.96
N MET A 222 0.00 13.97 -20.01
CA MET A 222 0.43 14.70 -21.21
C MET A 222 -0.72 15.46 -21.89
N ASP A 223 -1.89 14.83 -22.03
CA ASP A 223 -3.08 15.50 -22.58
C ASP A 223 -3.53 16.68 -21.71
N ARG A 224 -3.41 16.55 -20.39
CA ARG A 224 -3.73 17.65 -19.47
C ARG A 224 -2.75 18.80 -19.62
N GLU A 225 -1.45 18.52 -19.60
CA GLU A 225 -0.40 19.50 -19.76
C GLU A 225 -0.54 20.27 -21.08
N LEU A 226 -0.80 19.54 -22.17
CA LEU A 226 -1.02 20.15 -23.48
C LEU A 226 -2.23 21.08 -23.48
N ARG A 227 -3.33 20.69 -22.85
CA ARG A 227 -4.52 21.56 -22.74
C ARG A 227 -4.25 22.80 -21.90
N GLU A 228 -3.52 22.65 -20.79
CA GLU A 228 -3.13 23.77 -19.94
C GLU A 228 -2.22 24.75 -20.71
N GLU A 229 -1.26 24.25 -21.48
CA GLU A 229 -0.39 25.06 -22.34
C GLU A 229 -1.20 25.81 -23.41
N GLN A 230 -2.13 25.12 -24.07
CA GLN A 230 -3.02 25.74 -25.08
C GLN A 230 -3.89 26.85 -24.46
N ASN A 231 -4.45 26.63 -23.27
CA ASN A 231 -5.25 27.61 -22.55
C ASN A 231 -4.43 28.85 -22.20
N LEU A 232 -3.21 28.65 -21.66
CA LEU A 232 -2.31 29.77 -21.36
C LEU A 232 -1.92 30.56 -22.62
N ALA A 233 -1.59 29.84 -23.70
CA ALA A 233 -1.29 30.51 -25.00
C ALA A 233 -2.49 31.33 -25.52
N PHE A 234 -3.70 30.80 -25.38
CA PHE A 234 -4.93 31.51 -25.76
C PHE A 234 -5.16 32.75 -24.90
N GLU A 235 -5.01 32.63 -23.56
CA GLU A 235 -5.14 33.76 -22.64
C GLU A 235 -4.14 34.88 -22.99
N HIS A 236 -2.89 34.53 -23.24
CA HIS A 236 -1.86 35.47 -23.66
C HIS A 236 -2.16 36.12 -25.02
N ALA A 237 -2.77 35.39 -25.96
CA ALA A 237 -3.19 35.94 -27.23
C ALA A 237 -4.34 36.94 -27.06
N CYS A 238 -5.34 36.60 -26.24
CA CYS A 238 -6.45 37.47 -25.92
C CYS A 238 -6.01 38.78 -25.26
N LEU A 239 -5.10 38.71 -24.30
CA LEU A 239 -4.53 39.89 -23.62
C LEU A 239 -3.82 40.81 -24.62
N ARG A 240 -2.98 40.24 -25.49
CA ARG A 240 -2.28 41.01 -26.54
C ARG A 240 -3.25 41.69 -27.50
N ASP A 241 -4.33 41.02 -27.88
CA ASP A 241 -5.33 41.61 -28.77
C ASP A 241 -6.15 42.71 -28.08
N GLN A 242 -6.48 42.54 -26.81
CA GLN A 242 -7.10 43.61 -26.00
C GLN A 242 -6.20 44.85 -25.92
N GLU A 243 -4.92 44.68 -25.65
CA GLU A 243 -3.95 45.78 -25.62
C GLU A 243 -3.85 46.47 -26.97
N ARG A 244 -3.85 45.72 -28.09
CA ARG A 244 -3.87 46.31 -29.45
C ARG A 244 -5.10 47.12 -29.71
N VAL A 245 -6.28 46.65 -29.29
CA VAL A 245 -7.55 47.35 -29.45
C VAL A 245 -7.54 48.66 -28.66
N ILE A 246 -7.10 48.59 -27.40
CA ILE A 246 -6.99 49.78 -26.53
C ILE A 246 -6.03 50.82 -27.14
N ARG A 247 -4.87 50.37 -27.60
CA ARG A 247 -3.88 51.25 -28.25
C ARG A 247 -4.46 51.94 -29.52
N LYS A 248 -5.12 51.17 -30.38
CA LYS A 248 -5.76 51.74 -31.59
C LYS A 248 -6.84 52.75 -31.24
N ARG A 249 -7.66 52.53 -30.23
CA ARG A 249 -8.67 53.49 -29.76
C ARG A 249 -8.03 54.77 -29.27
N ALA A 250 -7.01 54.67 -28.42
CA ALA A 250 -6.29 55.81 -27.91
C ALA A 250 -5.55 56.65 -29.02
N GLU A 251 -5.04 55.97 -30.07
CA GLU A 251 -4.45 56.63 -31.23
C GLU A 251 -5.50 57.37 -32.07
N ASN A 252 -6.70 56.80 -32.26
CA ASN A 252 -7.78 57.44 -33.00
C ASN A 252 -8.34 58.64 -32.23
N GLU A 253 -8.49 58.56 -30.92
CA GLU A 253 -8.92 59.70 -30.10
C GLU A 253 -7.94 60.88 -30.14
N ARG A 254 -6.63 60.62 -30.31
CA ARG A 254 -5.61 61.66 -30.43
C ARG A 254 -5.58 62.34 -31.82
N LYS A 255 -6.21 61.72 -32.82
CA LYS A 255 -6.24 62.23 -34.19
C LYS A 255 -7.48 63.08 -34.51
N ILE A 256 -8.46 63.13 -33.61
CA ILE A 256 -9.65 63.99 -33.64
C ILE A 256 -9.34 65.23 -32.81
#